data_a06db9ac7f715d430a5b58669b19bb6a
#
_entry.id   a06db9ac7f715d430a5b58669b19bb6a
#
_cell.length_a   1.000
_cell.length_b   1.000
_cell.length_c   1.000
_cell.angle_alpha   90.00
_cell.angle_beta   90.00
_cell.angle_gamma   90.00
#
_symmetry.space_group_name_H-M   'P 1'
#
loop_
_entity.id
_entity.type
_entity.pdbx_description
1 polymer ?
#
loop_
_entity_poly.entity_id
_entity_poly.type
_entity_poly.pdbx_seq_one_letter_code
_entity_poly.pdbx_strand_id
1 'polypeptide(L)'
;MKNAISVKYTLLCGTACCMASAVQAQRNVSDVSRMNVLFLMADDMRPELGCYGVEAVKTPNMDRLASSGVLFQNAYCNVPVSGASRASLLTGVYPHYPDRFVNFSAYASKDCPEAIPLSGWFTKNGYHTVSDGKVFHHMSDHAASWSEPPYRNHPDGYDVYWAEYNKWELWMNSESGKTINPKTMRGP
;
A
#
# COMPACT_ATOMS: atom_id res chain seq x y z
N MET A 1 64.17 5.07 -31.79
CA MET A 1 63.81 5.30 -30.38
C MET A 1 62.76 6.43 -30.22
N LYS A 2 61.73 6.54 -31.08
CA LYS A 2 60.71 7.60 -30.99
C LYS A 2 59.28 7.08 -30.79
N ASN A 3 59.06 5.76 -30.80
CA ASN A 3 57.68 5.21 -30.73
C ASN A 3 57.25 4.65 -29.35
N ALA A 4 58.17 4.59 -28.37
CA ALA A 4 57.82 4.03 -27.02
C ALA A 4 57.17 5.08 -26.08
N ILE A 5 57.33 6.38 -26.34
CA ILE A 5 56.81 7.43 -25.47
C ILE A 5 55.33 7.73 -25.76
N SER A 6 54.92 7.60 -27.04
CA SER A 6 53.52 7.89 -27.45
C SER A 6 52.52 6.88 -26.86
N VAL A 7 52.87 5.59 -26.73
CA VAL A 7 51.98 4.58 -26.21
C VAL A 7 51.71 4.75 -24.68
N LYS A 8 52.74 5.18 -23.94
CA LYS A 8 52.59 5.42 -22.50
C LYS A 8 51.64 6.61 -22.15
N TYR A 9 51.64 7.66 -22.93
CA TYR A 9 50.75 8.78 -22.71
C TYR A 9 49.29 8.49 -23.10
N THR A 10 49.10 7.69 -24.14
CA THR A 10 47.75 7.29 -24.55
C THR A 10 47.10 6.32 -23.51
N LEU A 11 47.88 5.44 -22.89
CA LEU A 11 47.40 4.56 -21.85
C LEU A 11 47.10 5.31 -20.54
N LEU A 12 47.94 6.28 -20.17
CA LEU A 12 47.70 7.14 -18.99
C LEU A 12 46.47 8.02 -19.15
N CYS A 13 46.23 8.54 -20.34
CA CYS A 13 45.06 9.39 -20.61
C CYS A 13 43.76 8.59 -20.62
N GLY A 14 43.81 7.37 -21.15
CA GLY A 14 42.64 6.45 -21.14
C GLY A 14 42.24 6.02 -19.75
N THR A 15 43.19 5.67 -18.88
CA THR A 15 42.90 5.28 -17.49
C THR A 15 42.42 6.44 -16.62
N ALA A 16 42.99 7.63 -16.82
CA ALA A 16 42.54 8.86 -16.13
C ALA A 16 41.10 9.25 -16.52
N CYS A 17 40.74 9.09 -17.80
CA CYS A 17 39.39 9.39 -18.28
C CYS A 17 38.36 8.39 -17.75
N CYS A 18 38.71 7.08 -17.64
CA CYS A 18 37.83 6.06 -17.05
C CYS A 18 37.65 6.23 -15.53
N MET A 19 38.70 6.67 -14.81
CA MET A 19 38.58 6.97 -13.39
C MET A 19 37.75 8.24 -13.12
N ALA A 20 37.84 9.27 -13.98
CA ALA A 20 37.01 10.45 -13.86
C ALA A 20 35.52 10.14 -14.09
N SER A 21 35.20 9.22 -14.99
CA SER A 21 33.83 8.79 -15.24
C SER A 21 33.24 7.94 -14.07
N ALA A 22 34.09 7.15 -13.40
CA ALA A 22 33.69 6.36 -12.23
C ALA A 22 33.44 7.26 -11.00
N VAL A 23 34.22 8.34 -10.84
CA VAL A 23 34.01 9.31 -9.75
C VAL A 23 32.75 10.16 -9.98
N GLN A 24 32.35 10.39 -11.23
CA GLN A 24 31.15 11.14 -11.57
C GLN A 24 29.85 10.30 -11.33
N ALA A 25 29.95 8.97 -11.37
CA ALA A 25 28.84 8.07 -11.07
C ALA A 25 28.55 7.95 -9.54
N GLN A 26 29.47 8.39 -8.69
CA GLN A 26 29.28 8.45 -7.23
C GLN A 26 28.68 9.80 -6.75
N ARG A 27 28.19 10.65 -7.66
CA ARG A 27 27.49 11.86 -7.25
C ARG A 27 26.16 11.52 -6.57
N ASN A 28 26.20 11.63 -5.27
CA ASN A 28 25.10 12.00 -4.41
C ASN A 28 23.83 11.13 -4.44
N VAL A 29 23.94 9.86 -4.04
CA VAL A 29 22.81 9.12 -3.49
C VAL A 29 22.38 9.72 -2.13
N SER A 30 23.16 10.64 -1.57
CA SER A 30 22.89 11.25 -0.26
C SER A 30 21.92 12.44 -0.27
N ASP A 31 21.46 12.88 -1.43
CA ASP A 31 20.59 14.06 -1.54
C ASP A 31 19.29 13.78 -2.32
N VAL A 32 18.86 12.54 -2.38
CA VAL A 32 17.48 12.23 -2.75
C VAL A 32 16.64 12.58 -1.53
N SER A 33 16.01 13.76 -1.54
CA SER A 33 15.00 14.11 -0.54
C SER A 33 14.02 12.96 -0.44
N ARG A 34 13.84 12.40 0.76
CA ARG A 34 12.91 11.29 0.98
C ARG A 34 11.52 11.74 0.58
N MET A 35 10.94 11.10 -0.43
CA MET A 35 9.59 11.40 -0.88
C MET A 35 8.58 10.89 0.16
N ASN A 36 7.52 11.64 0.37
CA ASN A 36 6.37 11.15 1.12
C ASN A 36 5.66 10.05 0.32
N VAL A 37 5.15 9.06 1.02
CA VAL A 37 4.40 7.94 0.44
C VAL A 37 2.97 7.98 0.96
N LEU A 38 2.01 8.10 0.07
CA LEU A 38 0.59 7.96 0.38
C LEU A 38 0.10 6.64 -0.21
N PHE A 39 -0.30 5.71 0.67
CA PHE A 39 -0.84 4.41 0.28
C PHE A 39 -2.35 4.39 0.52
N LEU A 40 -3.13 4.45 -0.56
CA LEU A 40 -4.59 4.41 -0.51
C LEU A 40 -5.07 2.98 -0.74
N MET A 41 -5.82 2.46 0.22
CA MET A 41 -6.42 1.12 0.15
C MET A 41 -7.94 1.23 0.10
N ALA A 42 -8.55 0.57 -0.89
CA ALA A 42 -9.99 0.37 -0.92
C ALA A 42 -10.33 -1.03 -0.40
N ASP A 43 -11.45 -1.16 0.35
CA ASP A 43 -11.98 -2.45 0.78
C ASP A 43 -13.08 -2.89 -0.17
N ASP A 44 -13.05 -4.17 -0.56
CA ASP A 44 -14.04 -4.82 -1.44
C ASP A 44 -14.36 -4.06 -2.75
N MET A 45 -13.43 -3.22 -3.23
CA MET A 45 -13.59 -2.49 -4.47
C MET A 45 -13.25 -3.37 -5.66
N ARG A 46 -14.21 -3.52 -6.58
CA ARG A 46 -14.01 -4.16 -7.88
C ARG A 46 -13.30 -3.20 -8.85
N PRO A 47 -12.64 -3.68 -9.90
CA PRO A 47 -11.98 -2.83 -10.90
C PRO A 47 -13.01 -2.16 -11.83
N GLU A 48 -14.11 -1.67 -11.28
CA GLU A 48 -15.20 -1.00 -12.01
C GLU A 48 -14.98 0.52 -12.00
N LEU A 49 -13.86 0.97 -12.58
CA LEU A 49 -13.46 2.36 -12.67
C LEU A 49 -13.39 2.81 -14.13
N GLY A 50 -13.49 4.11 -14.38
CA GLY A 50 -13.36 4.69 -15.71
C GLY A 50 -12.04 4.33 -16.40
N CYS A 51 -10.92 4.35 -15.68
CA CYS A 51 -9.60 3.96 -16.18
C CYS A 51 -9.50 2.48 -16.61
N TYR A 52 -10.41 1.63 -16.19
CA TYR A 52 -10.56 0.24 -16.66
C TYR A 52 -11.64 0.08 -17.74
N GLY A 53 -12.18 1.18 -18.27
CA GLY A 53 -13.16 1.16 -19.36
C GLY A 53 -14.62 1.03 -18.92
N VAL A 54 -14.95 1.20 -17.64
CA VAL A 54 -16.32 1.15 -17.14
C VAL A 54 -16.96 2.55 -17.18
N GLU A 55 -17.75 2.81 -18.19
CA GLU A 55 -18.35 4.14 -18.43
C GLU A 55 -19.47 4.50 -17.45
N ALA A 56 -20.14 3.50 -16.88
CA ALA A 56 -21.27 3.70 -15.95
C ALA A 56 -20.85 4.34 -14.62
N VAL A 57 -19.60 4.13 -14.22
CA VAL A 57 -19.04 4.66 -12.96
C VAL A 57 -18.19 5.89 -13.26
N LYS A 58 -18.47 6.98 -12.52
CA LYS A 58 -17.73 8.24 -12.69
C LYS A 58 -16.62 8.35 -11.66
N THR A 59 -15.38 8.16 -12.08
CA THR A 59 -14.17 8.16 -11.21
C THR A 59 -13.09 9.15 -11.67
N PRO A 60 -13.42 10.43 -11.88
CA PRO A 60 -12.52 11.38 -12.56
C PRO A 60 -11.19 11.60 -11.84
N ASN A 61 -11.15 11.49 -10.52
CA ASN A 61 -9.90 11.65 -9.76
C ASN A 61 -8.99 10.42 -9.87
N MET A 62 -9.55 9.21 -9.84
CA MET A 62 -8.82 7.96 -10.05
C MET A 62 -8.34 7.85 -11.50
N ASP A 63 -9.17 8.24 -12.46
CA ASP A 63 -8.84 8.25 -13.88
C ASP A 63 -7.67 9.23 -14.16
N ARG A 64 -7.70 10.41 -13.53
CA ARG A 64 -6.60 11.38 -13.61
C ARG A 64 -5.30 10.82 -13.00
N LEU A 65 -5.37 10.16 -11.85
CA LEU A 65 -4.22 9.51 -11.22
C LEU A 65 -3.66 8.41 -12.14
N ALA A 66 -4.52 7.56 -12.67
CA ALA A 66 -4.14 6.50 -13.60
C ALA A 66 -3.46 7.04 -14.88
N SER A 67 -3.94 8.18 -15.41
CA SER A 67 -3.37 8.80 -16.62
C SER A 67 -1.99 9.41 -16.41
N SER A 68 -1.63 9.76 -15.16
CA SER A 68 -0.34 10.36 -14.79
C SER A 68 0.65 9.36 -14.18
N GLY A 69 0.22 8.15 -13.89
CA GLY A 69 0.99 7.11 -13.23
C GLY A 69 1.09 5.83 -14.04
N VAL A 70 1.20 4.70 -13.33
CA VAL A 70 1.20 3.35 -13.89
C VAL A 70 -0.11 2.66 -13.52
N LEU A 71 -0.87 2.23 -14.53
CA LEU A 71 -2.09 1.46 -14.37
C LEU A 71 -1.80 -0.03 -14.56
N PHE A 72 -2.03 -0.84 -13.52
CA PHE A 72 -1.93 -2.29 -13.59
C PHE A 72 -3.27 -2.88 -14.04
N GLN A 73 -3.30 -3.46 -15.23
CA GLN A 73 -4.50 -4.09 -15.82
C GLN A 73 -4.85 -5.41 -15.13
N ASN A 74 -3.85 -6.12 -14.63
CA ASN A 74 -3.96 -7.46 -14.06
C ASN A 74 -3.25 -7.49 -12.69
N ALA A 75 -3.93 -6.99 -11.66
CA ALA A 75 -3.47 -7.07 -10.28
C ALA A 75 -4.43 -7.96 -9.47
N TYR A 76 -3.87 -8.88 -8.69
CA TYR A 76 -4.64 -9.88 -7.96
C TYR A 76 -4.23 -9.91 -6.49
N CYS A 77 -5.20 -10.14 -5.62
CA CYS A 77 -4.91 -10.44 -4.22
C CYS A 77 -4.53 -11.92 -4.06
N ASN A 78 -3.72 -12.22 -3.04
CA ASN A 78 -3.30 -13.60 -2.78
C ASN A 78 -4.43 -14.48 -2.24
N VAL A 79 -5.36 -13.89 -1.48
CA VAL A 79 -6.53 -14.56 -0.92
C VAL A 79 -7.73 -13.61 -1.01
N PRO A 80 -8.90 -14.03 -1.53
CA PRO A 80 -10.04 -13.15 -1.74
C PRO A 80 -10.88 -12.94 -0.46
N VAL A 81 -10.22 -12.72 0.68
CA VAL A 81 -10.84 -12.36 1.96
C VAL A 81 -10.01 -11.29 2.67
N SER A 82 -10.67 -10.30 3.26
CA SER A 82 -10.05 -9.06 3.72
C SER A 82 -8.92 -9.27 4.74
N GLY A 83 -9.09 -10.12 5.74
CA GLY A 83 -8.06 -10.39 6.75
C GLY A 83 -6.77 -10.94 6.14
N ALA A 84 -6.89 -12.05 5.43
CA ALA A 84 -5.75 -12.74 4.81
C ALA A 84 -5.09 -11.91 3.69
N SER A 85 -5.89 -11.24 2.84
CA SER A 85 -5.37 -10.38 1.77
C SER A 85 -4.54 -9.23 2.33
N ARG A 86 -5.04 -8.53 3.35
CA ARG A 86 -4.34 -7.40 3.98
C ARG A 86 -3.11 -7.84 4.73
N ALA A 87 -3.18 -8.94 5.47
CA ALA A 87 -2.02 -9.51 6.15
C ALA A 87 -0.89 -9.85 5.16
N SER A 88 -1.22 -10.53 4.07
CA SER A 88 -0.26 -10.85 3.00
C SER A 88 0.31 -9.60 2.33
N LEU A 89 -0.54 -8.65 1.95
CA LEU A 89 -0.12 -7.40 1.29
C LEU A 89 0.83 -6.57 2.16
N LEU A 90 0.47 -6.39 3.44
CA LEU A 90 1.20 -5.50 4.34
C LEU A 90 2.49 -6.12 4.90
N THR A 91 2.63 -7.43 4.86
CA THR A 91 3.86 -8.13 5.27
C THR A 91 4.72 -8.58 4.10
N GLY A 92 4.18 -8.64 2.88
CA GLY A 92 4.86 -9.22 1.72
C GLY A 92 5.02 -10.74 1.81
N VAL A 93 4.35 -11.41 2.75
CA VAL A 93 4.45 -12.85 2.98
C VAL A 93 3.28 -13.56 2.30
N TYR A 94 3.59 -14.65 1.56
CA TYR A 94 2.56 -15.45 0.91
C TYR A 94 1.72 -16.26 1.91
N PRO A 95 0.43 -16.41 1.64
CA PRO A 95 -0.44 -17.33 2.38
C PRO A 95 0.08 -18.76 2.32
N HIS A 96 -0.13 -19.52 3.38
CA HIS A 96 0.22 -20.92 3.47
C HIS A 96 -0.86 -21.70 4.22
N TYR A 97 -1.50 -22.66 3.54
CA TYR A 97 -2.47 -23.54 4.17
C TYR A 97 -1.76 -24.59 5.05
N PRO A 98 -2.26 -24.92 6.25
CA PRO A 98 -3.53 -24.44 6.84
C PRO A 98 -3.40 -23.28 7.83
N ASP A 99 -2.22 -22.73 8.04
CA ASP A 99 -1.87 -21.99 9.26
C ASP A 99 -1.57 -20.48 9.07
N ARG A 100 -1.39 -20.01 7.82
CA ARG A 100 -0.99 -18.62 7.61
C ARG A 100 -1.84 -17.91 6.55
N PHE A 101 -2.53 -16.85 6.97
CA PHE A 101 -3.30 -15.95 6.10
C PHE A 101 -4.31 -16.66 5.20
N VAL A 102 -5.12 -17.54 5.78
CA VAL A 102 -6.04 -18.38 5.00
C VAL A 102 -7.51 -18.07 5.23
N ASN A 103 -7.85 -17.20 6.18
CA ASN A 103 -9.24 -16.90 6.52
C ASN A 103 -9.49 -15.43 6.82
N PHE A 104 -10.76 -15.08 7.00
CA PHE A 104 -11.20 -13.73 7.25
C PHE A 104 -10.59 -13.13 8.53
N SER A 105 -10.41 -13.92 9.56
CA SER A 105 -9.89 -13.49 10.86
C SER A 105 -8.35 -13.54 10.98
N ALA A 106 -7.62 -13.67 9.85
CA ALA A 106 -6.17 -13.70 9.85
C ALA A 106 -5.58 -12.43 10.50
N TYR A 107 -4.58 -12.66 11.34
CA TYR A 107 -3.77 -11.63 11.99
C TYR A 107 -2.33 -11.76 11.52
N ALA A 108 -1.77 -10.72 10.92
CA ALA A 108 -0.37 -10.75 10.49
C ALA A 108 0.60 -10.95 11.66
N SER A 109 0.38 -10.26 12.77
CA SER A 109 1.19 -10.37 13.98
C SER A 109 1.09 -11.70 14.71
N LYS A 110 0.06 -12.51 14.45
CA LYS A 110 -0.12 -13.85 15.06
C LYS A 110 0.34 -14.96 14.12
N ASP A 111 -0.06 -14.85 12.86
CA ASP A 111 0.19 -15.89 11.84
C ASP A 111 1.66 -15.85 11.35
N CYS A 112 2.32 -14.69 11.45
CA CYS A 112 3.71 -14.50 11.01
C CYS A 112 4.40 -13.41 11.86
N PRO A 113 4.65 -13.66 13.15
CA PRO A 113 5.15 -12.66 14.10
C PRO A 113 6.56 -12.14 13.75
N GLU A 114 7.33 -12.89 12.99
CA GLU A 114 8.67 -12.52 12.52
C GLU A 114 8.65 -11.54 11.35
N ALA A 115 7.52 -11.39 10.66
CA ALA A 115 7.41 -10.48 9.53
C ALA A 115 7.36 -9.02 10.00
N ILE A 116 8.22 -8.19 9.41
CA ILE A 116 8.17 -6.75 9.60
C ILE A 116 7.14 -6.19 8.62
N PRO A 117 6.03 -5.61 9.08
CA PRO A 117 5.03 -5.05 8.18
C PRO A 117 5.54 -3.79 7.48
N LEU A 118 4.87 -3.41 6.39
CA LEU A 118 5.21 -2.24 5.59
C LEU A 118 5.39 -0.97 6.44
N SER A 119 4.47 -0.72 7.38
CA SER A 119 4.55 0.38 8.35
C SER A 119 5.84 0.32 9.19
N GLY A 120 6.12 -0.83 9.77
CA GLY A 120 7.33 -1.05 10.58
C GLY A 120 8.61 -0.90 9.78
N TRP A 121 8.60 -1.31 8.51
CA TRP A 121 9.75 -1.13 7.63
C TRP A 121 10.02 0.35 7.34
N PHE A 122 8.98 1.13 7.04
CA PHE A 122 9.12 2.57 6.84
C PHE A 122 9.57 3.28 8.13
N THR A 123 8.96 2.95 9.27
CA THR A 123 9.36 3.51 10.58
C THR A 123 10.83 3.22 10.88
N LYS A 124 11.26 1.97 10.68
CA LYS A 124 12.67 1.56 10.88
C LYS A 124 13.64 2.33 9.99
N ASN A 125 13.19 2.78 8.83
CA ASN A 125 13.98 3.57 7.89
C ASN A 125 13.79 5.09 8.07
N GLY A 126 13.23 5.53 9.19
CA GLY A 126 13.16 6.94 9.60
C GLY A 126 12.03 7.73 8.97
N TYR A 127 10.97 7.06 8.50
CA TYR A 127 9.71 7.70 8.13
C TYR A 127 8.82 7.84 9.36
N HIS A 128 8.05 8.89 9.40
CA HIS A 128 6.90 8.99 10.29
C HIS A 128 5.70 8.34 9.62
N THR A 129 5.16 7.28 10.23
CA THR A 129 4.10 6.47 9.64
C THR A 129 2.78 6.66 10.39
N VAL A 130 1.72 6.89 9.63
CA VAL A 130 0.37 7.12 10.15
C VAL A 130 -0.60 6.17 9.46
N SER A 131 -1.56 5.64 10.22
CA SER A 131 -2.64 4.82 9.70
C SER A 131 -3.97 5.51 9.95
N ASP A 132 -4.75 5.72 8.90
CA ASP A 132 -6.10 6.26 8.97
C ASP A 132 -7.09 5.27 8.31
N GLY A 133 -8.21 4.99 9.00
CA GLY A 133 -9.21 4.04 8.56
C GLY A 133 -8.77 2.57 8.63
N LYS A 134 -9.31 1.74 7.73
CA LYS A 134 -9.06 0.30 7.69
C LYS A 134 -7.82 -0.03 6.86
N VAL A 135 -6.66 -0.12 7.49
CA VAL A 135 -5.41 -0.58 6.87
C VAL A 135 -5.21 -2.08 7.13
N PHE A 136 -4.93 -2.49 8.36
CA PHE A 136 -5.07 -3.90 8.74
C PHE A 136 -6.55 -4.26 8.94
N HIS A 137 -6.91 -5.53 8.81
CA HIS A 137 -8.27 -5.98 9.08
C HIS A 137 -8.65 -5.75 10.54
N HIS A 138 -7.76 -6.09 11.45
CA HIS A 138 -7.90 -5.81 12.89
C HIS A 138 -7.07 -4.57 13.26
N MET A 139 -7.68 -3.62 13.97
CA MET A 139 -6.99 -2.38 14.37
C MET A 139 -5.79 -2.64 15.27
N SER A 140 -5.86 -3.68 16.10
CA SER A 140 -4.76 -4.07 16.99
C SER A 140 -3.63 -4.81 16.28
N ASP A 141 -3.81 -5.23 15.02
CA ASP A 141 -2.79 -5.96 14.29
C ASP A 141 -1.63 -5.03 13.93
N HIS A 142 -0.44 -5.39 14.35
CA HIS A 142 0.77 -4.58 14.22
C HIS A 142 0.61 -3.10 14.62
N ALA A 143 -0.27 -2.79 15.58
CA ALA A 143 -0.52 -1.41 16.02
C ALA A 143 0.76 -0.66 16.44
N ALA A 144 1.71 -1.37 17.07
CA ALA A 144 2.99 -0.81 17.49
C ALA A 144 3.98 -0.56 16.32
N SER A 145 3.66 -0.95 15.10
CA SER A 145 4.52 -0.72 13.93
C SER A 145 4.39 0.68 13.34
N TRP A 146 3.38 1.42 13.75
CA TRP A 146 3.13 2.80 13.33
C TRP A 146 3.80 3.80 14.28
N SER A 147 4.13 4.98 13.79
CA SER A 147 4.68 6.07 14.62
C SER A 147 3.65 6.69 15.54
N GLU A 148 2.37 6.56 15.20
CA GLU A 148 1.21 6.98 16.00
C GLU A 148 0.23 5.80 16.12
N PRO A 149 -0.59 5.75 17.18
CA PRO A 149 -1.66 4.75 17.26
C PRO A 149 -2.56 4.80 16.02
N PRO A 150 -2.92 3.66 15.42
CA PRO A 150 -3.81 3.63 14.27
C PRO A 150 -5.11 4.37 14.57
N TYR A 151 -5.45 5.33 13.72
CA TYR A 151 -6.67 6.12 13.87
C TYR A 151 -7.81 5.43 13.11
N ARG A 152 -8.86 5.08 13.85
CA ARG A 152 -10.17 4.73 13.30
C ARG A 152 -11.21 5.60 14.00
N ASN A 153 -11.98 6.28 13.23
CA ASN A 153 -12.85 7.38 13.65
C ASN A 153 -14.04 6.98 14.53
N HIS A 154 -13.92 5.93 15.38
CA HIS A 154 -14.98 5.51 16.29
C HIS A 154 -14.45 5.11 17.66
N PRO A 155 -14.99 5.69 18.76
CA PRO A 155 -14.54 5.42 20.12
C PRO A 155 -14.70 3.95 20.55
N ASP A 156 -15.62 3.19 19.96
CA ASP A 156 -15.90 1.79 20.30
C ASP A 156 -15.21 0.77 19.36
N GLY A 157 -14.30 1.23 18.51
CA GLY A 157 -13.57 0.35 17.57
C GLY A 157 -14.41 -0.18 16.40
N TYR A 158 -15.67 0.23 16.28
CA TYR A 158 -16.47 -0.01 15.08
C TYR A 158 -16.10 1.01 14.01
N ASP A 159 -15.88 0.52 12.78
CA ASP A 159 -15.62 1.38 11.64
C ASP A 159 -16.70 2.45 11.49
N VAL A 160 -16.33 3.73 11.51
CA VAL A 160 -17.21 4.84 11.13
C VAL A 160 -17.80 4.61 9.74
N TYR A 161 -17.04 3.95 8.87
CA TYR A 161 -17.50 3.53 7.56
C TYR A 161 -18.81 2.74 7.65
N TRP A 162 -18.93 1.79 8.56
CA TRP A 162 -20.19 1.07 8.77
C TRP A 162 -21.28 1.95 9.37
N ALA A 163 -20.93 2.88 10.24
CA ALA A 163 -21.91 3.80 10.83
C ALA A 163 -22.45 4.78 9.79
N GLU A 164 -21.61 5.35 8.94
CA GLU A 164 -22.03 6.24 7.86
C GLU A 164 -22.73 5.48 6.72
N TYR A 165 -22.26 4.29 6.37
CA TYR A 165 -22.93 3.41 5.42
C TYR A 165 -24.32 3.00 5.93
N ASN A 166 -24.44 2.59 7.19
CA ASN A 166 -25.71 2.27 7.80
C ASN A 166 -26.65 3.46 7.88
N LYS A 167 -26.15 4.67 8.16
CA LYS A 167 -26.93 5.89 8.09
C LYS A 167 -27.41 6.18 6.67
N TRP A 168 -26.53 6.01 5.69
CA TRP A 168 -26.87 6.20 4.29
C TRP A 168 -27.90 5.16 3.81
N GLU A 169 -27.74 3.89 4.14
CA GLU A 169 -28.74 2.87 3.86
C GLU A 169 -30.07 3.12 4.56
N LEU A 170 -30.06 3.52 5.83
CA LEU A 170 -31.25 3.90 6.56
C LEU A 170 -31.95 5.09 5.91
N TRP A 171 -31.19 6.08 5.44
CA TRP A 171 -31.73 7.24 4.70
C TRP A 171 -32.32 6.83 3.36
N MET A 172 -31.58 6.09 2.53
CA MET A 172 -32.03 5.58 1.24
C MET A 172 -33.30 4.73 1.36
N ASN A 173 -33.39 3.93 2.39
CA ASN A 173 -34.53 3.07 2.62
C ASN A 173 -35.73 3.82 3.25
N SER A 174 -35.50 4.87 4.02
CA SER A 174 -36.57 5.76 4.53
C SER A 174 -37.21 6.53 3.38
N GLU A 175 -36.43 7.06 2.45
CA GLU A 175 -36.89 7.74 1.24
C GLU A 175 -37.70 6.82 0.32
N SER A 176 -37.32 5.54 0.23
CA SER A 176 -38.03 4.54 -0.58
C SER A 176 -39.28 3.94 0.08
N GLY A 177 -39.64 4.41 1.31
CA GLY A 177 -40.81 3.92 2.04
C GLY A 177 -40.71 2.48 2.56
N LYS A 178 -39.51 1.89 2.58
CA LYS A 178 -39.26 0.57 3.17
C LYS A 178 -38.89 0.71 4.64
N THR A 179 -39.74 0.19 5.52
CA THR A 179 -39.42 0.09 6.96
C THR A 179 -38.34 -0.98 7.16
N ILE A 180 -37.13 -0.56 7.49
CA ILE A 180 -36.04 -1.49 7.77
C ILE A 180 -35.97 -1.74 9.27
N ASN A 181 -35.94 -3.01 9.64
CA ASN A 181 -35.68 -3.43 11.01
C ASN A 181 -34.16 -3.40 11.26
N PRO A 182 -33.63 -2.48 12.10
CA PRO A 182 -32.19 -2.37 12.37
C PRO A 182 -31.55 -3.65 12.93
N LYS A 183 -32.35 -4.59 13.46
CA LYS A 183 -31.86 -5.85 14.02
C LYS A 183 -31.51 -6.90 12.97
N THR A 184 -31.91 -6.70 11.72
CA THR A 184 -31.62 -7.64 10.63
C THR A 184 -30.41 -7.26 9.79
N MET A 185 -29.86 -6.08 10.00
CA MET A 185 -28.64 -5.61 9.34
C MET A 185 -27.38 -6.11 10.07
N ARG A 186 -27.20 -7.39 10.14
CA ARG A 186 -25.89 -7.99 10.34
C ARG A 186 -25.36 -8.28 8.94
N GLY A 187 -24.47 -7.43 8.45
CA GLY A 187 -23.68 -7.76 7.28
C GLY A 187 -22.89 -9.04 7.53
N PRO A 188 -22.46 -9.72 6.46
CA PRO A 188 -21.70 -10.96 6.54
C PRO A 188 -20.38 -10.78 7.30
#